data_a7f1b13de6be73bc511fcfb944ef1fbe
#
_entry.id   a7f1b13de6be73bc511fcfb944ef1fbe
#
_cell.length_a   1.000
_cell.length_b   1.000
_cell.length_c   1.000
_cell.angle_alpha   90.00
_cell.angle_beta   90.00
_cell.angle_gamma   90.00
#
_symmetry.space_group_name_H-M   'P 1'
#
loop_
_entity.id
_entity.type
_entity.pdbx_description
1 polymer ?
#
loop_
_entity_poly.entity_id
_entity_poly.type
_entity_poly.pdbx_seq_one_letter_code
_entity_poly.pdbx_strand_id
1 'polypeptide(L)'
;TSSGTGSECTPFAIITDKETGIKWPLADYALLPNMAIVDADNCMTAPKGLTAASGIDVMTHAIESYVSIMASDYTKGLSERAAKLVFENLPSSFTNGAKDPHAREEMHNASCMAGMAFGNAFLGLNHSMAHKLGAFHHLPHGLANAVILTRVMRYNAAEAPVKMGTFSQYPYPNALHNYAEMARYCGIDGKDDREVFENFITKLTELCDFIGVKHTIAEYGVDEKYFLDTL
;
A
#
# COMPACT_ATOMS: atom_id res chain seq x y z
N THR A 1 -11.55 11.75 7.21
CA THR A 1 -10.70 10.55 7.34
C THR A 1 -11.17 9.48 6.37
N SER A 2 -10.25 8.70 5.84
CA SER A 2 -10.53 7.52 5.02
C SER A 2 -9.84 6.33 5.67
N SER A 3 -10.33 5.11 5.44
CA SER A 3 -9.65 3.89 5.87
C SER A 3 -8.57 3.53 4.82
N GLY A 4 -7.54 4.35 4.70
CA GLY A 4 -6.53 4.22 3.66
C GLY A 4 -5.17 4.82 4.03
N THR A 5 -5.13 6.12 4.28
CA THR A 5 -3.88 6.87 4.38
C THR A 5 -3.11 6.66 5.68
N GLY A 6 -3.76 6.26 6.78
CA GLY A 6 -3.14 6.21 8.10
C GLY A 6 -2.54 7.54 8.59
N SER A 7 -2.98 8.67 8.00
CA SER A 7 -2.41 9.99 8.28
C SER A 7 -2.59 10.45 9.72
N GLU A 8 -3.52 9.85 10.44
CA GLU A 8 -3.78 10.10 11.87
C GLU A 8 -2.63 9.63 12.78
N CYS A 9 -1.70 8.82 12.27
CA CYS A 9 -0.57 8.26 13.04
C CYS A 9 0.77 8.34 12.29
N THR A 10 0.90 9.28 11.34
CA THR A 10 2.12 9.45 10.57
C THR A 10 2.67 10.88 10.63
N PRO A 11 3.99 11.05 10.53
CA PRO A 11 4.65 12.36 10.53
C PRO A 11 4.71 12.99 9.12
N PHE A 12 3.81 12.62 8.20
CA PHE A 12 3.87 13.03 6.80
C PHE A 12 2.70 13.93 6.41
N ALA A 13 2.98 14.92 5.56
CA ALA A 13 1.98 15.74 4.89
C ALA A 13 2.35 15.89 3.41
N ILE A 14 1.43 15.59 2.50
CA ILE A 14 1.64 15.75 1.07
C ILE A 14 0.92 17.03 0.62
N ILE A 15 1.69 18.04 0.26
CA ILE A 15 1.17 19.35 -0.16
C ILE A 15 1.37 19.50 -1.67
N THR A 16 0.29 19.84 -2.37
CA THR A 16 0.36 20.14 -3.80
C THR A 16 0.58 21.64 -3.98
N ASP A 17 1.68 21.99 -4.62
CA ASP A 17 1.89 23.34 -5.12
C ASP A 17 0.96 23.60 -6.30
N LYS A 18 0.10 24.60 -6.16
CA LYS A 18 -0.92 24.92 -7.18
C LYS A 18 -0.35 25.56 -8.44
N GLU A 19 0.80 26.19 -8.36
CA GLU A 19 1.43 26.86 -9.50
C GLU A 19 2.17 25.85 -10.39
N THR A 20 2.87 24.90 -9.78
CA THR A 20 3.70 23.93 -10.49
C THR A 20 3.04 22.56 -10.66
N GLY A 21 1.97 22.26 -9.92
CA GLY A 21 1.34 20.93 -9.86
C GLY A 21 2.16 19.88 -9.10
N ILE A 22 3.31 20.27 -8.57
CA ILE A 22 4.22 19.33 -7.87
C ILE A 22 3.67 18.98 -6.49
N LYS A 23 3.72 17.69 -6.16
CA LYS A 23 3.42 17.17 -4.82
C LYS A 23 4.68 17.10 -3.99
N TRP A 24 4.73 17.90 -2.92
CA TRP A 24 5.84 17.94 -1.97
C TRP A 24 5.53 17.04 -0.78
N PRO A 25 6.27 15.94 -0.57
CA PRO A 25 6.18 15.17 0.65
C PRO A 25 6.96 15.89 1.76
N LEU A 26 6.25 16.34 2.78
CA LEU A 26 6.84 16.90 3.99
C LEU A 26 6.90 15.79 5.06
N ALA A 27 8.01 15.72 5.76
CA ALA A 27 8.21 14.78 6.86
C ALA A 27 8.83 15.52 8.05
N ASP A 28 8.09 15.59 9.14
CA ASP A 28 8.56 16.19 10.39
C ASP A 28 7.78 15.57 11.57
N TYR A 29 8.47 15.20 12.63
CA TYR A 29 7.82 14.66 13.82
C TYR A 29 6.85 15.65 14.49
N ALA A 30 7.00 16.96 14.25
CA ALA A 30 6.04 17.96 14.68
C ALA A 30 4.66 17.82 13.98
N LEU A 31 4.60 17.11 12.85
CA LEU A 31 3.35 16.80 12.15
C LEU A 31 2.65 15.55 12.72
N LEU A 32 3.35 14.74 13.52
CA LEU A 32 2.75 13.56 14.15
C LEU A 32 1.72 13.97 15.19
N PRO A 33 0.45 13.57 15.06
CA PRO A 33 -0.57 13.89 16.05
C PRO A 33 -0.25 13.31 17.44
N ASN A 34 -0.53 14.08 18.48
CA ASN A 34 -0.37 13.61 19.86
C ASN A 34 -1.40 12.54 20.25
N MET A 35 -2.52 12.50 19.54
CA MET A 35 -3.61 11.53 19.76
C MET A 35 -4.32 11.29 18.44
N ALA A 36 -4.63 10.05 18.13
CA ALA A 36 -5.50 9.64 17.03
C ALA A 36 -6.79 9.03 17.58
N ILE A 37 -7.94 9.46 17.04
CA ILE A 37 -9.24 8.84 17.31
C ILE A 37 -9.62 8.02 16.10
N VAL A 38 -9.53 6.70 16.25
CA VAL A 38 -9.85 5.73 15.21
C VAL A 38 -11.31 5.32 15.37
N ASP A 39 -12.19 5.99 14.66
CA ASP A 39 -13.63 5.83 14.74
C ASP A 39 -14.21 5.49 13.36
N ALA A 40 -14.62 4.23 13.20
CA ALA A 40 -15.13 3.69 11.94
C ALA A 40 -16.47 4.32 11.52
N ASP A 41 -17.24 4.90 12.43
CA ASP A 41 -18.51 5.55 12.10
C ASP A 41 -18.31 6.69 11.08
N ASN A 42 -17.18 7.37 11.12
CA ASN A 42 -16.80 8.39 10.15
C ASN A 42 -16.57 7.86 8.73
N CYS A 43 -16.39 6.53 8.56
CA CYS A 43 -16.12 5.87 7.29
C CYS A 43 -17.28 4.99 6.80
N MET A 44 -18.37 4.88 7.57
CA MET A 44 -19.49 3.98 7.25
C MET A 44 -20.13 4.30 5.90
N THR A 45 -20.22 5.57 5.51
CA THR A 45 -20.87 6.02 4.27
C THR A 45 -19.90 6.15 3.08
N ALA A 46 -18.65 5.70 3.22
CA ALA A 46 -17.64 5.78 2.14
C ALA A 46 -18.14 5.04 0.88
N PRO A 47 -18.13 5.68 -0.31
CA PRO A 47 -18.58 5.05 -1.54
C PRO A 47 -17.63 3.94 -1.98
N LYS A 48 -18.15 2.99 -2.78
CA LYS A 48 -17.39 1.80 -3.25
C LYS A 48 -16.03 2.14 -3.86
N GLY A 49 -15.99 3.14 -4.74
CA GLY A 49 -14.74 3.54 -5.39
C GLY A 49 -13.68 4.04 -4.41
N LEU A 50 -14.09 4.80 -3.38
CA LEU A 50 -13.19 5.22 -2.31
C LEU A 50 -12.77 4.03 -1.45
N THR A 51 -13.69 3.13 -1.10
CA THR A 51 -13.39 1.92 -0.33
C THR A 51 -12.36 1.04 -1.05
N ALA A 52 -12.52 0.84 -2.35
CA ALA A 52 -11.56 0.07 -3.16
C ALA A 52 -10.17 0.73 -3.17
N ALA A 53 -10.12 2.02 -3.54
CA ALA A 53 -8.86 2.75 -3.66
C ALA A 53 -8.13 2.85 -2.30
N SER A 54 -8.85 3.21 -1.23
CA SER A 54 -8.23 3.32 0.09
C SER A 54 -7.85 1.96 0.68
N GLY A 55 -8.65 0.93 0.48
CA GLY A 55 -8.35 -0.41 1.00
C GLY A 55 -7.12 -1.06 0.35
N ILE A 56 -6.95 -0.91 -0.97
CA ILE A 56 -5.76 -1.42 -1.65
C ILE A 56 -4.52 -0.57 -1.33
N ASP A 57 -4.71 0.70 -0.99
CA ASP A 57 -3.65 1.56 -0.49
C ASP A 57 -3.11 1.08 0.85
N VAL A 58 -3.99 0.67 1.78
CA VAL A 58 -3.59 0.01 3.04
C VAL A 58 -2.74 -1.22 2.78
N MET A 59 -3.15 -2.08 1.83
CA MET A 59 -2.37 -3.26 1.44
C MET A 59 -0.99 -2.87 0.94
N THR A 60 -0.90 -1.82 0.12
CA THR A 60 0.38 -1.34 -0.42
C THR A 60 1.28 -0.78 0.69
N HIS A 61 0.72 0.00 1.62
CA HIS A 61 1.44 0.48 2.81
C HIS A 61 2.02 -0.67 3.63
N ALA A 62 1.20 -1.69 3.91
CA ALA A 62 1.61 -2.87 4.67
C ALA A 62 2.74 -3.64 3.96
N ILE A 63 2.61 -3.89 2.66
CA ILE A 63 3.60 -4.62 1.87
C ILE A 63 4.92 -3.85 1.79
N GLU A 64 4.90 -2.56 1.48
CA GLU A 64 6.14 -1.78 1.34
C GLU A 64 6.85 -1.56 2.68
N SER A 65 6.12 -1.28 3.75
CA SER A 65 6.72 -1.12 5.08
C SER A 65 7.32 -2.43 5.62
N TYR A 66 6.75 -3.59 5.24
CA TYR A 66 7.26 -4.90 5.65
C TYR A 66 8.63 -5.22 5.02
N VAL A 67 8.81 -4.88 3.74
CA VAL A 67 10.06 -5.16 3.02
C VAL A 67 11.04 -3.99 3.02
N SER A 68 10.69 -2.91 3.70
CA SER A 68 11.57 -1.75 3.83
C SER A 68 12.88 -2.14 4.51
N ILE A 69 13.98 -1.50 4.09
CA ILE A 69 15.27 -1.64 4.75
C ILE A 69 15.28 -1.08 6.19
N MET A 70 14.28 -0.28 6.55
CA MET A 70 14.08 0.25 7.90
C MET A 70 13.05 -0.53 8.71
N ALA A 71 12.54 -1.64 8.17
CA ALA A 71 11.60 -2.50 8.89
C ALA A 71 12.23 -3.07 10.16
N SER A 72 11.43 -3.16 11.20
CA SER A 72 11.75 -3.80 12.47
C SER A 72 10.67 -4.83 12.81
N ASP A 73 10.91 -5.68 13.80
CA ASP A 73 9.91 -6.65 14.27
C ASP A 73 8.60 -5.96 14.68
N TYR A 74 8.67 -4.74 15.22
CA TYR A 74 7.48 -3.95 15.58
C TYR A 74 6.69 -3.51 14.34
N THR A 75 7.37 -2.97 13.33
CA THR A 75 6.70 -2.53 12.10
C THR A 75 6.21 -3.70 11.26
N LYS A 76 6.97 -4.81 11.21
CA LYS A 76 6.56 -6.05 10.55
C LYS A 76 5.28 -6.62 11.16
N GLY A 77 5.21 -6.73 12.50
CA GLY A 77 4.00 -7.23 13.17
C GLY A 77 2.75 -6.40 12.88
N LEU A 78 2.88 -5.06 12.78
CA LEU A 78 1.79 -4.18 12.38
C LEU A 78 1.41 -4.37 10.90
N SER A 79 2.42 -4.48 10.02
CA SER A 79 2.22 -4.62 8.57
C SER A 79 1.53 -5.94 8.19
N GLU A 80 1.99 -7.06 8.73
CA GLU A 80 1.40 -8.38 8.43
C GLU A 80 -0.03 -8.49 8.98
N ARG A 81 -0.30 -7.93 10.18
CA ARG A 81 -1.66 -7.87 10.70
C ARG A 81 -2.55 -7.00 9.83
N ALA A 82 -2.08 -5.83 9.39
CA ALA A 82 -2.83 -4.96 8.48
C ALA A 82 -3.14 -5.66 7.14
N ALA A 83 -2.15 -6.32 6.52
CA ALA A 83 -2.36 -7.06 5.27
C ALA A 83 -3.40 -8.17 5.42
N LYS A 84 -3.35 -8.94 6.52
CA LYS A 84 -4.34 -9.98 6.81
C LYS A 84 -5.74 -9.40 6.96
N LEU A 85 -5.89 -8.32 7.71
CA LEU A 85 -7.19 -7.64 7.88
C LEU A 85 -7.77 -7.15 6.54
N VAL A 86 -6.91 -6.65 5.63
CA VAL A 86 -7.35 -6.23 4.29
C VAL A 86 -7.88 -7.43 3.50
N PHE A 87 -7.17 -8.56 3.46
CA PHE A 87 -7.65 -9.76 2.75
C PHE A 87 -8.98 -10.26 3.31
N GLU A 88 -9.14 -10.24 4.62
CA GLU A 88 -10.33 -10.75 5.29
C GLU A 88 -11.55 -9.82 5.13
N ASN A 89 -11.34 -8.49 5.10
CA ASN A 89 -12.43 -7.54 5.29
C ASN A 89 -12.68 -6.60 4.11
N LEU A 90 -11.69 -6.33 3.23
CA LEU A 90 -11.90 -5.44 2.09
C LEU A 90 -13.00 -5.93 1.14
N PRO A 91 -13.11 -7.24 0.82
CA PRO A 91 -14.19 -7.74 -0.03
C PRO A 91 -15.58 -7.43 0.54
N SER A 92 -15.80 -7.65 1.84
CA SER A 92 -17.08 -7.36 2.49
C SER A 92 -17.31 -5.85 2.61
N SER A 93 -16.31 -5.09 3.05
CA SER A 93 -16.39 -3.63 3.14
C SER A 93 -16.73 -2.98 1.79
N PHE A 94 -16.18 -3.50 0.69
CA PHE A 94 -16.48 -3.04 -0.67
C PHE A 94 -17.90 -3.42 -1.14
N THR A 95 -18.34 -4.66 -0.85
CA THR A 95 -19.63 -5.18 -1.33
C THR A 95 -20.79 -4.67 -0.50
N ASN A 96 -20.67 -4.74 0.82
CA ASN A 96 -21.76 -4.49 1.76
C ASN A 96 -21.77 -3.05 2.31
N GLY A 97 -20.62 -2.38 2.32
CA GLY A 97 -20.51 -1.00 2.81
C GLY A 97 -20.97 -0.86 4.26
N ALA A 98 -21.87 0.09 4.52
CA ALA A 98 -22.42 0.35 5.85
C ALA A 98 -23.26 -0.80 6.43
N LYS A 99 -23.61 -1.81 5.65
CA LYS A 99 -24.36 -2.99 6.13
C LYS A 99 -23.45 -3.99 6.85
N ASP A 100 -22.14 -3.82 6.75
CA ASP A 100 -21.15 -4.61 7.49
C ASP A 100 -20.23 -3.66 8.28
N PRO A 101 -20.69 -3.19 9.45
CA PRO A 101 -19.89 -2.28 10.29
C PRO A 101 -18.60 -2.93 10.79
N HIS A 102 -18.59 -4.23 11.02
CA HIS A 102 -17.39 -4.94 11.46
C HIS A 102 -16.29 -4.89 10.38
N ALA A 103 -16.62 -5.20 9.12
CA ALA A 103 -15.64 -5.09 8.04
C ALA A 103 -15.13 -3.65 7.85
N ARG A 104 -15.96 -2.64 8.07
CA ARG A 104 -15.56 -1.22 8.06
C ARG A 104 -14.59 -0.88 9.19
N GLU A 105 -14.89 -1.35 10.39
CA GLU A 105 -14.02 -1.17 11.56
C GLU A 105 -12.65 -1.83 11.36
N GLU A 106 -12.62 -3.08 10.91
CA GLU A 106 -11.39 -3.81 10.67
C GLU A 106 -10.55 -3.17 9.55
N MET A 107 -11.16 -2.64 8.49
CA MET A 107 -10.46 -1.87 7.47
C MET A 107 -9.90 -0.55 8.02
N HIS A 108 -10.59 0.08 8.97
CA HIS A 108 -10.10 1.31 9.62
C HIS A 108 -8.94 1.02 10.55
N ASN A 109 -9.03 -0.08 11.32
CA ASN A 109 -7.93 -0.59 12.15
C ASN A 109 -6.70 -0.96 11.31
N ALA A 110 -6.91 -1.66 10.17
CA ALA A 110 -5.83 -2.00 9.24
C ALA A 110 -5.11 -0.75 8.70
N SER A 111 -5.88 0.29 8.35
CA SER A 111 -5.33 1.58 7.90
C SER A 111 -4.42 2.22 8.97
N CYS A 112 -4.89 2.27 10.21
CA CYS A 112 -4.12 2.80 11.32
C CYS A 112 -2.83 1.98 11.58
N MET A 113 -2.94 0.65 11.62
CA MET A 113 -1.78 -0.25 11.80
C MET A 113 -0.74 -0.08 10.69
N ALA A 114 -1.17 -0.05 9.42
CA ALA A 114 -0.27 0.21 8.30
C ALA A 114 0.37 1.59 8.39
N GLY A 115 -0.40 2.61 8.82
CA GLY A 115 0.09 3.96 9.10
C GLY A 115 1.21 3.97 10.14
N MET A 116 1.01 3.32 11.29
CA MET A 116 2.04 3.19 12.32
C MET A 116 3.28 2.45 11.80
N ALA A 117 3.09 1.42 10.95
CA ALA A 117 4.19 0.68 10.37
C ALA A 117 5.02 1.55 9.44
N PHE A 118 4.41 2.14 8.39
CA PHE A 118 5.18 2.93 7.43
C PHE A 118 5.63 4.28 7.98
N GLY A 119 4.95 4.83 8.98
CA GLY A 119 5.39 6.02 9.70
C GLY A 119 6.78 5.85 10.35
N ASN A 120 7.17 4.61 10.65
CA ASN A 120 8.46 4.25 11.22
C ASN A 120 9.41 3.54 10.23
N ALA A 121 8.88 2.74 9.30
CA ALA A 121 9.67 1.97 8.35
C ALA A 121 9.82 2.65 6.98
N PHE A 122 9.07 3.70 6.73
CA PHE A 122 8.92 4.34 5.42
C PHE A 122 8.30 3.40 4.35
N LEU A 123 8.23 3.91 3.13
CA LEU A 123 7.71 3.23 1.95
C LEU A 123 8.82 3.05 0.92
N GLY A 124 8.51 2.50 -0.24
CA GLY A 124 9.49 2.14 -1.24
C GLY A 124 9.19 2.67 -2.64
N LEU A 125 9.59 1.88 -3.62
CA LEU A 125 9.52 2.21 -5.03
C LEU A 125 8.08 2.39 -5.53
N ASN A 126 7.14 1.60 -5.00
CA ASN A 126 5.74 1.63 -5.44
C ASN A 126 5.12 3.01 -5.20
N HIS A 127 5.22 3.54 -3.99
CA HIS A 127 4.71 4.87 -3.67
C HIS A 127 5.44 5.97 -4.42
N SER A 128 6.77 5.85 -4.60
CA SER A 128 7.55 6.80 -5.40
C SER A 128 7.02 6.94 -6.83
N MET A 129 6.71 5.81 -7.47
CA MET A 129 6.13 5.79 -8.82
C MET A 129 4.67 6.26 -8.83
N ALA A 130 3.86 5.81 -7.86
CA ALA A 130 2.45 6.19 -7.75
C ALA A 130 2.25 7.70 -7.55
N HIS A 131 3.15 8.37 -6.82
CA HIS A 131 3.12 9.83 -6.67
C HIS A 131 3.27 10.53 -8.02
N LYS A 132 4.15 10.04 -8.91
CA LYS A 132 4.30 10.58 -10.28
C LYS A 132 3.03 10.36 -11.11
N LEU A 133 2.48 9.14 -11.08
CA LEU A 133 1.21 8.86 -11.76
C LEU A 133 0.07 9.76 -11.27
N GLY A 134 -0.02 9.98 -9.97
CA GLY A 134 -1.02 10.88 -9.39
C GLY A 134 -0.78 12.36 -9.72
N ALA A 135 0.47 12.81 -9.79
CA ALA A 135 0.80 14.21 -10.07
C ALA A 135 0.58 14.57 -11.54
N PHE A 136 1.08 13.76 -12.48
CA PHE A 136 1.08 14.05 -13.90
C PHE A 136 -0.15 13.49 -14.64
N HIS A 137 -0.71 12.37 -14.18
CA HIS A 137 -1.80 11.69 -14.88
C HIS A 137 -3.12 11.68 -14.09
N HIS A 138 -3.16 12.35 -12.92
CA HIS A 138 -4.35 12.50 -12.08
C HIS A 138 -5.01 11.18 -11.65
N LEU A 139 -4.26 10.07 -11.60
CA LEU A 139 -4.78 8.82 -11.06
C LEU A 139 -5.04 8.98 -9.55
N PRO A 140 -6.18 8.50 -9.05
CA PRO A 140 -6.40 8.39 -7.61
C PRO A 140 -5.27 7.59 -6.95
N HIS A 141 -4.74 8.07 -5.84
CA HIS A 141 -3.50 7.58 -5.21
C HIS A 141 -3.50 6.06 -5.00
N GLY A 142 -4.53 5.51 -4.36
CA GLY A 142 -4.60 4.06 -4.11
C GLY A 142 -4.70 3.23 -5.40
N LEU A 143 -5.36 3.75 -6.45
CA LEU A 143 -5.40 3.07 -7.75
C LEU A 143 -4.06 3.14 -8.47
N ALA A 144 -3.35 4.26 -8.37
CA ALA A 144 -1.98 4.39 -8.90
C ALA A 144 -1.05 3.37 -8.22
N ASN A 145 -1.16 3.20 -6.90
CA ASN A 145 -0.42 2.17 -6.16
C ASN A 145 -0.79 0.76 -6.64
N ALA A 146 -2.07 0.44 -6.73
CA ALA A 146 -2.56 -0.90 -7.05
C ALA A 146 -2.09 -1.40 -8.42
N VAL A 147 -2.16 -0.55 -9.45
CA VAL A 147 -1.86 -0.95 -10.85
C VAL A 147 -0.39 -1.32 -11.06
N ILE A 148 0.53 -0.82 -10.22
CA ILE A 148 1.96 -1.10 -10.34
C ILE A 148 2.47 -2.08 -9.28
N LEU A 149 1.71 -2.34 -8.21
CA LEU A 149 2.13 -3.07 -7.02
C LEU A 149 2.80 -4.41 -7.35
N THR A 150 2.11 -5.29 -8.06
CA THR A 150 2.62 -6.64 -8.34
C THR A 150 3.89 -6.62 -9.21
N ARG A 151 4.05 -5.62 -10.06
CA ARG A 151 5.25 -5.43 -10.89
C ARG A 151 6.43 -4.98 -10.04
N VAL A 152 6.21 -4.04 -9.14
CA VAL A 152 7.24 -3.58 -8.19
C VAL A 152 7.65 -4.69 -7.24
N MET A 153 6.69 -5.49 -6.74
CA MET A 153 7.00 -6.66 -5.91
C MET A 153 7.90 -7.66 -6.66
N ARG A 154 7.61 -7.96 -7.94
CA ARG A 154 8.45 -8.83 -8.77
C ARG A 154 9.86 -8.26 -8.99
N TYR A 155 9.96 -6.95 -9.20
CA TYR A 155 11.24 -6.27 -9.32
C TYR A 155 12.06 -6.39 -8.02
N ASN A 156 11.44 -6.13 -6.87
CA ASN A 156 12.10 -6.23 -5.56
C ASN A 156 12.49 -7.67 -5.20
N ALA A 157 11.71 -8.66 -5.63
CA ALA A 157 11.95 -10.09 -5.38
C ALA A 157 12.99 -10.71 -6.33
N ALA A 158 13.61 -9.93 -7.22
CA ALA A 158 14.67 -10.40 -8.11
C ALA A 158 15.93 -10.80 -7.31
N GLU A 159 16.63 -11.86 -7.77
CA GLU A 159 17.82 -12.39 -7.08
C GLU A 159 19.02 -11.41 -7.10
N ALA A 160 19.10 -10.60 -8.13
CA ALA A 160 20.18 -9.62 -8.30
C ALA A 160 19.59 -8.29 -8.79
N PRO A 161 18.94 -7.50 -7.93
CA PRO A 161 18.45 -6.19 -8.35
C PRO A 161 19.58 -5.27 -8.78
N VAL A 162 19.28 -4.46 -9.79
CA VAL A 162 20.27 -3.61 -10.48
C VAL A 162 20.83 -2.53 -9.56
N LYS A 163 20.05 -2.08 -8.58
CA LYS A 163 20.45 -1.03 -7.63
C LYS A 163 20.29 -1.52 -6.19
N MET A 164 21.41 -1.53 -5.49
CA MET A 164 21.50 -1.88 -4.08
C MET A 164 21.22 -0.65 -3.21
N GLY A 165 20.65 -0.87 -2.03
CA GLY A 165 20.62 0.14 -0.97
C GLY A 165 22.02 0.50 -0.47
N THR A 166 22.16 1.66 0.14
CA THR A 166 23.45 2.15 0.68
C THR A 166 23.74 1.66 2.09
N PHE A 167 22.85 0.87 2.68
CA PHE A 167 22.98 0.38 4.06
C PHE A 167 23.73 -0.95 4.09
N SER A 168 24.98 -0.92 4.56
CA SER A 168 25.86 -2.08 4.60
C SER A 168 25.40 -3.20 5.53
N GLN A 169 24.56 -2.87 6.53
CA GLN A 169 23.98 -3.82 7.49
C GLN A 169 22.77 -4.57 6.93
N TYR A 170 22.26 -4.21 5.75
CA TYR A 170 21.10 -4.85 5.16
C TYR A 170 21.47 -6.21 4.57
N PRO A 171 20.96 -7.35 5.09
CA PRO A 171 21.22 -8.68 4.54
C PRO A 171 20.47 -8.84 3.23
N TYR A 172 21.16 -8.77 2.16
CA TYR A 172 20.63 -8.61 0.83
C TYR A 172 20.99 -9.80 -0.08
N PRO A 173 20.12 -10.23 -1.00
CA PRO A 173 18.71 -9.85 -1.18
C PRO A 173 17.77 -10.66 -0.27
N ASN A 174 16.82 -10.03 0.40
CA ASN A 174 15.86 -10.72 1.28
C ASN A 174 14.37 -10.40 0.99
N ALA A 175 14.09 -9.56 -0.01
CA ALA A 175 12.72 -9.14 -0.29
C ALA A 175 11.79 -10.32 -0.63
N LEU A 176 12.26 -11.30 -1.41
CA LEU A 176 11.50 -12.51 -1.72
C LEU A 176 11.08 -13.26 -0.45
N HIS A 177 12.03 -13.48 0.47
CA HIS A 177 11.76 -14.14 1.73
C HIS A 177 10.75 -13.36 2.58
N ASN A 178 10.91 -12.05 2.72
CA ASN A 178 9.99 -11.20 3.46
C ASN A 178 8.58 -11.21 2.87
N TYR A 179 8.42 -11.19 1.54
CA TYR A 179 7.10 -11.33 0.91
C TYR A 179 6.47 -12.71 1.20
N ALA A 180 7.26 -13.77 1.15
CA ALA A 180 6.78 -15.11 1.49
C ALA A 180 6.39 -15.25 2.96
N GLU A 181 7.15 -14.63 3.86
CA GLU A 181 6.85 -14.57 5.30
C GLU A 181 5.48 -13.91 5.55
N MET A 182 5.26 -12.70 5.01
CA MET A 182 3.98 -11.99 5.09
C MET A 182 2.84 -12.81 4.48
N ALA A 183 3.06 -13.43 3.34
CA ALA A 183 2.06 -14.26 2.66
C ALA A 183 1.62 -15.45 3.53
N ARG A 184 2.56 -16.16 4.16
CA ARG A 184 2.26 -17.26 5.10
C ARG A 184 1.46 -16.76 6.30
N TYR A 185 1.78 -15.59 6.85
CA TYR A 185 0.99 -14.99 7.91
C TYR A 185 -0.46 -14.72 7.47
N CYS A 186 -0.65 -14.36 6.21
CA CYS A 186 -1.98 -14.20 5.60
C CYS A 186 -2.66 -15.53 5.22
N GLY A 187 -2.03 -16.68 5.52
CA GLY A 187 -2.59 -18.01 5.22
C GLY A 187 -2.36 -18.46 3.77
N ILE A 188 -1.36 -17.91 3.09
CA ILE A 188 -0.99 -18.27 1.72
C ILE A 188 0.26 -19.13 1.76
N ASP A 189 0.15 -20.40 1.38
CA ASP A 189 1.22 -21.38 1.45
C ASP A 189 1.76 -21.77 0.08
N GLY A 190 2.89 -22.49 0.08
CA GLY A 190 3.57 -23.07 -1.06
C GLY A 190 4.78 -23.89 -0.60
N LYS A 191 5.40 -24.64 -1.49
CA LYS A 191 6.53 -25.54 -1.17
C LYS A 191 7.84 -24.82 -0.82
N ASP A 192 8.00 -23.62 -1.35
CA ASP A 192 9.17 -22.74 -1.14
C ASP A 192 8.78 -21.27 -1.21
N ASP A 193 9.70 -20.35 -0.88
CA ASP A 193 9.44 -18.92 -0.87
C ASP A 193 9.01 -18.38 -2.23
N ARG A 194 9.51 -18.95 -3.33
CA ARG A 194 9.16 -18.52 -4.69
C ARG A 194 7.71 -18.88 -5.01
N GLU A 195 7.28 -20.08 -4.70
CA GLU A 195 5.89 -20.49 -4.92
C GLU A 195 4.92 -19.72 -4.02
N VAL A 196 5.27 -19.52 -2.74
CA VAL A 196 4.48 -18.68 -1.82
C VAL A 196 4.34 -17.26 -2.34
N PHE A 197 5.43 -16.68 -2.84
CA PHE A 197 5.41 -15.34 -3.44
C PHE A 197 4.50 -15.27 -4.68
N GLU A 198 4.57 -16.24 -5.59
CA GLU A 198 3.70 -16.26 -6.77
C GLU A 198 2.22 -16.45 -6.38
N ASN A 199 1.94 -17.27 -5.37
CA ASN A 199 0.60 -17.42 -4.81
C ASN A 199 0.11 -16.11 -4.17
N PHE A 200 1.00 -15.36 -3.51
CA PHE A 200 0.69 -14.04 -2.97
C PHE A 200 0.33 -13.04 -4.08
N ILE A 201 1.13 -12.99 -5.15
CA ILE A 201 0.83 -12.15 -6.34
C ILE A 201 -0.53 -12.52 -6.92
N THR A 202 -0.84 -13.80 -7.03
CA THR A 202 -2.14 -14.27 -7.53
C THR A 202 -3.29 -13.79 -6.64
N LYS A 203 -3.17 -13.94 -5.32
CA LYS A 203 -4.20 -13.47 -4.38
C LYS A 203 -4.40 -11.96 -4.40
N LEU A 204 -3.31 -11.19 -4.54
CA LEU A 204 -3.39 -9.73 -4.70
C LEU A 204 -4.09 -9.35 -6.00
N THR A 205 -3.80 -10.07 -7.09
CA THR A 205 -4.46 -9.85 -8.38
C THR A 205 -5.95 -10.16 -8.29
N GLU A 206 -6.33 -11.30 -7.70
CA GLU A 206 -7.73 -11.67 -7.47
C GLU A 206 -8.48 -10.60 -6.64
N LEU A 207 -7.84 -10.06 -5.60
CA LEU A 207 -8.40 -8.98 -4.79
C LEU A 207 -8.60 -7.71 -5.62
N CYS A 208 -7.59 -7.32 -6.41
CA CYS A 208 -7.66 -6.16 -7.29
C CYS A 208 -8.80 -6.30 -8.31
N ASP A 209 -8.93 -7.47 -8.93
CA ASP A 209 -10.01 -7.78 -9.87
C ASP A 209 -11.38 -7.68 -9.22
N PHE A 210 -11.52 -8.23 -8.02
CA PHE A 210 -12.77 -8.21 -7.26
C PHE A 210 -13.23 -6.78 -6.93
N ILE A 211 -12.32 -5.87 -6.59
CA ILE A 211 -12.64 -4.48 -6.29
C ILE A 211 -12.62 -3.57 -7.53
N GLY A 212 -12.38 -4.12 -8.73
CA GLY A 212 -12.45 -3.42 -10.01
C GLY A 212 -11.25 -2.56 -10.35
N VAL A 213 -10.07 -2.89 -9.82
CA VAL A 213 -8.80 -2.25 -10.23
C VAL A 213 -8.41 -2.75 -11.61
N LYS A 214 -8.06 -1.83 -12.51
CA LYS A 214 -7.61 -2.16 -13.86
C LYS A 214 -6.15 -2.63 -13.86
N HIS A 215 -5.79 -3.42 -14.87
CA HIS A 215 -4.47 -4.07 -14.92
C HIS A 215 -3.35 -3.17 -15.45
N THR A 216 -3.68 -2.11 -16.18
CA THR A 216 -2.71 -1.23 -16.81
C THR A 216 -3.04 0.24 -16.61
N ILE A 217 -2.02 1.08 -16.62
CA ILE A 217 -2.20 2.54 -16.58
C ILE A 217 -2.92 3.08 -17.81
N ALA A 218 -2.74 2.43 -18.96
CA ALA A 218 -3.41 2.79 -20.21
C ALA A 218 -4.95 2.66 -20.11
N GLU A 219 -5.46 1.64 -19.39
CA GLU A 219 -6.90 1.48 -19.16
C GLU A 219 -7.49 2.60 -18.29
N TYR A 220 -6.65 3.33 -17.54
CA TYR A 220 -7.02 4.54 -16.81
C TYR A 220 -6.93 5.80 -17.68
N GLY A 221 -6.59 5.66 -18.97
CA GLY A 221 -6.52 6.76 -19.93
C GLY A 221 -5.17 7.51 -19.93
N VAL A 222 -4.13 6.92 -19.33
CA VAL A 222 -2.77 7.46 -19.40
C VAL A 222 -2.23 7.29 -20.81
N ASP A 223 -1.91 8.41 -21.46
CA ASP A 223 -1.31 8.41 -22.80
C ASP A 223 0.16 7.99 -22.73
N GLU A 224 0.57 7.04 -23.57
CA GLU A 224 1.91 6.45 -23.56
C GLU A 224 2.99 7.49 -23.85
N LYS A 225 2.77 8.36 -24.82
CA LYS A 225 3.75 9.39 -25.19
C LYS A 225 3.95 10.38 -24.06
N TYR A 226 2.85 10.89 -23.51
CA TYR A 226 2.91 11.82 -22.37
C TYR A 226 3.52 11.18 -21.12
N PHE A 227 3.27 9.88 -20.91
CA PHE A 227 3.88 9.12 -19.81
C PHE A 227 5.41 9.07 -19.96
N LEU A 228 5.92 8.76 -21.16
CA LEU A 228 7.37 8.71 -21.42
C LEU A 228 8.06 10.09 -21.31
N ASP A 229 7.33 11.16 -21.65
CA ASP A 229 7.85 12.54 -21.58
C ASP A 229 7.88 13.08 -20.12
N THR A 230 7.12 12.48 -19.20
CA THR A 230 6.96 12.95 -17.80
C THR A 230 7.65 12.09 -16.75
N LEU A 231 8.16 10.94 -17.11
CA LEU A 231 8.98 10.06 -16.25
C LEU A 231 10.44 10.50 -16.23
#